data_7ab2862f6cd1247fc6b80f672edd0645
#
_entry.id   7ab2862f6cd1247fc6b80f672edd0645
#
_cell.length_a   1.000
_cell.length_b   1.000
_cell.length_c   1.000
_cell.angle_alpha   90.00
_cell.angle_beta   90.00
_cell.angle_gamma   90.00
#
_symmetry.space_group_name_H-M   'P 1'
#
loop_
_entity.id
_entity.type
_entity.pdbx_description
1 polymer ?
#
loop_
_entity_poly.entity_id
_entity_poly.type
_entity_poly.pdbx_seq_one_letter_code
_entity_poly.pdbx_strand_id
1 'polypeptide(L)'
;MEQIKDIFKQVRQAKGSLAFCKEEIINDTLYALADRVEAATDRILEENAKDLAAMDPSNPKYDRLKLTAERIHAIAQGIRQVATLPSPSGRILSQTVRPNGMKLTLSLIHI
;
A
#
# COMPACT_ATOMS: atom_id res chain seq x y z
N MET A 1 -3.54 -14.19 -19.69
CA MET A 1 -4.86 -13.75 -19.18
C MET A 1 -5.35 -14.58 -18.01
N GLU A 2 -5.27 -15.90 -18.06
CA GLU A 2 -5.69 -16.79 -16.96
C GLU A 2 -4.83 -16.58 -15.71
N GLN A 3 -3.50 -16.50 -15.83
CA GLN A 3 -2.58 -16.20 -14.73
C GLN A 3 -2.88 -14.88 -14.01
N ILE A 4 -3.27 -13.83 -14.74
CA ILE A 4 -3.61 -12.54 -14.15
C ILE A 4 -4.90 -12.64 -13.33
N LYS A 5 -5.90 -13.39 -13.83
CA LYS A 5 -7.16 -13.63 -13.11
C LYS A 5 -6.92 -14.38 -11.79
N ASP A 6 -6.01 -15.35 -11.81
CA ASP A 6 -5.65 -16.12 -10.62
C ASP A 6 -4.93 -15.25 -9.58
N ILE A 7 -4.03 -14.37 -10.01
CA ILE A 7 -3.37 -13.38 -9.14
C ILE A 7 -4.41 -12.46 -8.49
N PHE A 8 -5.34 -11.91 -9.27
CA PHE A 8 -6.41 -11.06 -8.71
C PHE A 8 -7.32 -11.80 -7.74
N LYS A 9 -7.60 -13.08 -7.99
CA LYS A 9 -8.37 -13.92 -7.09
C LYS A 9 -7.64 -14.13 -5.76
N GLN A 10 -6.33 -14.41 -5.81
CA GLN A 10 -5.49 -14.56 -4.62
C GLN A 10 -5.43 -13.25 -3.81
N VAL A 11 -5.24 -12.11 -4.46
CA VAL A 11 -5.25 -10.80 -3.81
C VAL A 11 -6.60 -10.54 -3.13
N ARG A 12 -7.70 -10.84 -3.80
CA ARG A 12 -9.05 -10.69 -3.24
C ARG A 12 -9.27 -11.60 -2.02
N GLN A 13 -8.74 -12.82 -2.03
CA GLN A 13 -8.82 -13.73 -0.89
C GLN A 13 -7.97 -13.26 0.29
N ALA A 14 -6.76 -12.78 0.02
CA ALA A 14 -5.86 -12.23 1.04
C ALA A 14 -6.43 -11.01 1.78
N LYS A 15 -7.26 -10.21 1.11
CA LYS A 15 -7.96 -9.06 1.68
C LYS A 15 -8.74 -9.41 2.95
N GLY A 16 -9.42 -10.56 2.98
CA GLY A 16 -10.18 -11.01 4.15
C GLY A 16 -9.30 -11.22 5.39
N SER A 17 -8.09 -11.72 5.21
CA SER A 17 -7.12 -11.92 6.29
C SER A 17 -6.63 -10.59 6.88
N LEU A 18 -6.45 -9.57 6.04
CA LEU A 18 -5.99 -8.25 6.50
C LEU A 18 -7.00 -7.54 7.40
N ALA A 19 -8.29 -7.77 7.19
CA ALA A 19 -9.35 -7.18 8.02
C ALA A 19 -9.27 -7.58 9.50
N PHE A 20 -8.69 -8.74 9.79
CA PHE A 20 -8.51 -9.26 11.16
C PHE A 20 -7.11 -9.03 11.73
N CYS A 21 -6.19 -8.43 10.94
CA CYS A 21 -4.86 -8.11 11.44
C CYS A 21 -4.91 -6.98 12.47
N LYS A 22 -4.14 -7.16 13.55
CA LYS A 22 -3.92 -6.09 14.52
C LYS A 22 -3.14 -4.95 13.88
N GLU A 23 -3.41 -3.72 14.30
CA GLU A 23 -2.72 -2.51 13.84
C GLU A 23 -1.19 -2.65 13.95
N GLU A 24 -0.71 -3.22 15.06
CA GLU A 24 0.72 -3.47 15.31
C GLU A 24 1.35 -4.34 14.21
N ILE A 25 0.68 -5.41 13.77
CA ILE A 25 1.17 -6.30 12.71
C ILE A 25 1.21 -5.57 11.36
N ILE A 26 0.22 -4.74 11.08
CA ILE A 26 0.17 -3.94 9.84
C ILE A 26 1.32 -2.93 9.84
N ASN A 27 1.55 -2.25 10.95
CA ASN A 27 2.63 -1.27 11.08
C ASN A 27 4.01 -1.93 10.98
N ASP A 28 4.23 -3.05 11.64
CA ASP A 28 5.48 -3.82 11.54
C ASP A 28 5.75 -4.28 10.11
N THR A 29 4.71 -4.68 9.39
CA THR A 29 4.80 -5.05 7.98
C THR A 29 5.19 -3.86 7.10
N LEU A 30 4.63 -2.68 7.36
CA LEU A 30 5.00 -1.45 6.63
C LEU A 30 6.46 -1.06 6.89
N TYR A 31 6.93 -1.13 8.13
CA TYR A 31 8.34 -0.88 8.44
C TYR A 31 9.27 -1.89 7.76
N ALA A 32 8.93 -3.17 7.81
CA ALA A 32 9.70 -4.21 7.12
C ALA A 32 9.71 -4.00 5.60
N LEU A 33 8.61 -3.56 5.02
CA LEU A 33 8.54 -3.21 3.59
C LEU A 33 9.47 -2.04 3.25
N ALA A 34 9.45 -0.99 4.05
CA ALA A 34 10.33 0.17 3.85
C ALA A 34 11.81 -0.24 3.88
N ASP A 35 12.20 -1.05 4.86
CA ASP A 35 13.58 -1.55 4.99
C ASP A 35 13.98 -2.42 3.79
N ARG A 36 13.09 -3.27 3.31
CA ARG A 36 13.34 -4.10 2.12
C ARG A 36 13.43 -3.29 0.83
N VAL A 37 12.64 -2.24 0.69
CA VAL A 37 12.73 -1.33 -0.47
C VAL A 37 14.10 -0.65 -0.48
N GLU A 38 14.56 -0.14 0.65
CA GLU A 38 15.89 0.47 0.75
C GLU A 38 17.01 -0.54 0.50
N ALA A 39 16.92 -1.74 1.06
CA ALA A 39 17.90 -2.79 0.84
C ALA A 39 17.97 -3.27 -0.62
N ALA A 40 16.87 -3.15 -1.36
CA ALA A 40 16.79 -3.54 -2.77
C ALA A 40 17.09 -2.40 -3.74
N THR A 41 17.58 -1.25 -3.28
CA THR A 41 17.82 -0.04 -4.10
C THR A 41 18.63 -0.35 -5.36
N ASP A 42 19.76 -1.04 -5.26
CA ASP A 42 20.61 -1.34 -6.40
C ASP A 42 19.90 -2.20 -7.44
N ARG A 43 19.17 -3.22 -7.01
CA ARG A 43 18.38 -4.07 -7.89
C ARG A 43 17.26 -3.31 -8.58
N ILE A 44 16.56 -2.45 -7.84
CA ILE A 44 15.49 -1.63 -8.38
C ILE A 44 16.03 -0.67 -9.45
N LEU A 45 17.17 -0.04 -9.20
CA LEU A 45 17.82 0.86 -10.14
C LEU A 45 18.31 0.12 -11.39
N GLU A 46 18.82 -1.09 -11.25
CA GLU A 46 19.24 -1.93 -12.38
C GLU A 46 18.06 -2.25 -13.29
N GLU A 47 16.95 -2.71 -12.74
CA GLU A 47 15.74 -3.01 -13.54
C GLU A 47 15.12 -1.75 -14.13
N ASN A 48 15.10 -0.65 -13.38
CA ASN A 48 14.61 0.64 -13.86
C ASN A 48 15.46 1.16 -15.05
N ALA A 49 16.76 0.95 -15.03
CA ALA A 49 17.64 1.32 -16.14
C ALA A 49 17.28 0.58 -17.44
N LYS A 50 16.82 -0.67 -17.35
CA LYS A 50 16.36 -1.44 -18.51
C LYS A 50 15.07 -0.84 -19.08
N ASP A 51 14.14 -0.45 -18.23
CA ASP A 51 12.89 0.20 -18.63
C ASP A 51 13.16 1.56 -19.28
N LEU A 52 14.08 2.35 -18.71
CA LEU A 52 14.47 3.65 -19.27
C LEU A 52 15.16 3.52 -20.61
N ALA A 53 15.97 2.48 -20.83
CA ALA A 53 16.62 2.22 -22.11
C ALA A 53 15.62 1.93 -23.24
N ALA A 54 14.44 1.41 -22.90
CA ALA A 54 13.36 1.13 -23.85
C ALA A 54 12.45 2.36 -24.14
N MET A 55 12.64 3.47 -23.41
CA MET A 55 11.84 4.67 -23.55
C MET A 55 12.63 5.80 -24.20
N ASP A 56 11.98 6.56 -25.09
CA ASP A 56 12.57 7.77 -25.67
C ASP A 56 12.75 8.84 -24.57
N PRO A 57 13.99 9.36 -24.38
CA PRO A 57 14.25 10.42 -23.41
C PRO A 57 13.46 11.71 -23.61
N SER A 58 12.98 11.96 -24.82
CA SER A 58 12.13 13.12 -25.13
C SER A 58 10.67 12.94 -24.68
N ASN A 59 10.28 11.72 -24.30
CA ASN A 59 8.93 11.46 -23.81
C ASN A 59 8.70 12.15 -22.47
N PRO A 60 7.64 12.95 -22.31
CA PRO A 60 7.35 13.66 -21.05
C PRO A 60 7.17 12.73 -19.83
N LYS A 61 6.90 11.46 -20.07
CA LYS A 61 6.77 10.46 -19.00
C LYS A 61 8.10 9.87 -18.53
N TYR A 62 9.20 10.15 -19.24
CA TYR A 62 10.52 9.62 -18.93
C TYR A 62 10.96 9.96 -17.50
N ASP A 63 10.82 11.21 -17.08
CA ASP A 63 11.19 11.62 -15.73
C ASP A 63 10.31 10.98 -14.65
N ARG A 64 9.05 10.68 -14.97
CA ARG A 64 8.14 9.98 -14.05
C ARG A 64 8.52 8.52 -13.87
N LEU A 65 9.04 7.87 -14.91
CA LEU A 65 9.53 6.50 -14.86
C LEU A 65 10.87 6.40 -14.13
N LYS A 66 11.73 7.41 -14.27
CA LYS A 66 13.09 7.41 -13.74
C LYS A 66 13.11 7.37 -12.21
N LEU A 67 13.76 6.34 -11.68
CA LEU A 67 14.08 6.21 -10.26
C LEU A 67 15.52 6.64 -9.99
N THR A 68 15.74 7.16 -8.80
CA THR A 68 17.06 7.46 -8.22
C THR A 68 17.12 6.89 -6.81
N ALA A 69 18.32 6.73 -6.25
CA ALA A 69 18.46 6.30 -4.87
C ALA A 69 17.69 7.20 -3.90
N GLU A 70 17.69 8.50 -4.14
CA GLU A 70 16.94 9.48 -3.34
C GLU A 70 15.43 9.29 -3.45
N ARG A 71 14.92 9.04 -4.67
CA ARG A 71 13.49 8.76 -4.86
C ARG A 71 13.06 7.47 -4.18
N ILE A 72 13.88 6.43 -4.23
CA ILE A 72 13.61 5.16 -3.53
C ILE A 72 13.62 5.37 -2.02
N HIS A 73 14.60 6.11 -1.49
CA HIS A 73 14.64 6.46 -0.07
C HIS A 73 13.40 7.26 0.34
N ALA A 74 12.97 8.23 -0.46
CA ALA A 74 11.75 8.99 -0.20
C ALA A 74 10.48 8.11 -0.18
N ILE A 75 10.40 7.10 -1.06
CA ILE A 75 9.32 6.11 -1.05
C ILE A 75 9.33 5.33 0.27
N ALA A 76 10.49 4.84 0.71
CA ALA A 76 10.62 4.12 1.97
C ALA A 76 10.23 4.99 3.18
N GLN A 77 10.63 6.25 3.19
CA GLN A 77 10.22 7.20 4.22
C GLN A 77 8.71 7.46 4.20
N GLY A 78 8.10 7.57 3.02
CA GLY A 78 6.65 7.67 2.87
C GLY A 78 5.91 6.47 3.46
N ILE A 79 6.41 5.26 3.25
CA ILE A 79 5.86 4.03 3.85
C ILE A 79 5.95 4.09 5.38
N ARG A 80 7.08 4.53 5.93
CA ARG A 80 7.25 4.70 7.39
C ARG A 80 6.30 5.75 7.97
N GLN A 81 6.07 6.84 7.25
CA GLN A 81 5.10 7.86 7.66
C GLN A 81 3.67 7.30 7.70
N VAL A 82 3.28 6.51 6.71
CA VAL A 82 1.97 5.84 6.72
C VAL A 82 1.82 4.92 7.93
N ALA A 83 2.89 4.21 8.34
CA ALA A 83 2.89 3.36 9.52
C ALA A 83 2.66 4.13 10.84
N THR A 84 2.90 5.43 10.88
CA THR A 84 2.63 6.27 12.06
C THR A 84 1.19 6.75 12.16
N LEU A 85 0.41 6.61 11.08
CA LEU A 85 -0.99 7.02 11.08
C LEU A 85 -1.85 6.02 11.84
N PRO A 86 -2.90 6.48 12.55
CA PRO A 86 -3.83 5.58 13.20
C PRO A 86 -4.57 4.72 12.16
N SER A 87 -4.75 3.44 12.47
CA SER A 87 -5.49 2.53 11.60
C SER A 87 -6.95 2.99 11.46
N PRO A 88 -7.46 3.11 10.23
CA PRO A 88 -8.88 3.41 10.01
C PRO A 88 -9.77 2.17 10.20
N SER A 89 -9.18 0.98 10.26
CA SER A 89 -9.91 -0.29 10.32
C SER A 89 -10.73 -0.39 11.61
N GLY A 90 -12.02 -0.67 11.49
CA GLY A 90 -12.93 -0.79 12.62
C GLY A 90 -13.31 0.54 13.31
N ARG A 91 -12.85 1.67 12.77
CA ARG A 91 -13.19 2.99 13.34
C ARG A 91 -14.67 3.30 13.16
N ILE A 92 -15.33 3.64 14.27
CA ILE A 92 -16.72 4.12 14.25
C ILE A 92 -16.73 5.59 13.82
N LEU A 93 -17.40 5.89 12.71
CA LEU A 93 -17.54 7.25 12.16
C LEU A 93 -18.71 7.99 12.78
N SER A 94 -19.83 7.30 12.97
CA SER A 94 -21.00 7.85 13.63
C SER A 94 -21.83 6.76 14.30
N GLN A 95 -22.53 7.15 15.33
CA GLN A 95 -23.47 6.25 16.04
C GLN A 95 -24.69 7.06 16.46
N THR A 96 -25.87 6.53 16.16
CA THR A 96 -27.14 7.17 16.48
C THR A 96 -28.08 6.13 17.08
N VAL A 97 -28.76 6.49 18.17
CA VAL A 97 -29.82 5.69 18.76
C VAL A 97 -31.16 6.33 18.40
N ARG A 98 -32.02 5.55 17.75
CA ARG A 98 -33.38 5.98 17.39
C ARG A 98 -34.31 5.93 18.61
N PRO A 99 -35.43 6.68 18.60
CA PRO A 99 -36.42 6.67 19.73
C PRO A 99 -37.00 5.28 20.06
N ASN A 100 -37.02 4.37 19.08
CA ASN A 100 -37.43 2.97 19.27
C ASN A 100 -36.37 2.06 19.88
N GLY A 101 -35.18 2.63 20.28
CA GLY A 101 -34.04 1.88 20.81
C GLY A 101 -33.11 1.28 19.78
N MET A 102 -33.38 1.44 18.48
CA MET A 102 -32.53 0.93 17.42
C MET A 102 -31.21 1.73 17.34
N LYS A 103 -30.12 1.01 17.38
CA LYS A 103 -28.74 1.58 17.30
C LYS A 103 -28.22 1.48 15.86
N LEU A 104 -27.95 2.64 15.25
CA LEU A 104 -27.34 2.75 13.93
C LEU A 104 -25.88 3.12 14.09
N THR A 105 -25.00 2.29 13.54
CA THR A 105 -23.54 2.51 13.60
C THR A 105 -22.98 2.56 12.18
N LEU A 106 -22.26 3.62 11.86
CA LEU A 106 -21.43 3.74 10.65
C LEU A 106 -19.99 3.55 11.05
N SER A 107 -19.34 2.56 10.47
CA SER A 107 -17.94 2.25 10.74
C SER A 107 -17.17 1.96 9.46
N LEU A 108 -15.83 2.08 9.54
CA LEU A 108 -14.94 1.63 8.49
C LEU A 108 -14.71 0.13 8.65
N ILE A 109 -15.37 -0.65 7.81
CA ILE A 109 -15.21 -2.09 7.74
C ILE A 109 -14.79 -2.50 6.33
N HIS A 110 -14.15 -3.66 6.26
CA HIS A 110 -13.76 -4.26 5.00
C HIS A 110 -14.89 -5.16 4.49
N ILE A 111 -15.54 -4.72 3.45
CA ILE A 111 -16.59 -5.49 2.79
C ILE A 111 -16.01 -6.31 1.64
#